data_62676b734e48a2c37758702ecf74f347
#
_entry.id   62676b734e48a2c37758702ecf74f347
#
_cell.length_a   1.000
_cell.length_b   1.000
_cell.length_c   1.000
_cell.angle_alpha   90.00
_cell.angle_beta   90.00
_cell.angle_gamma   90.00
#
_symmetry.space_group_name_H-M   'P 1'
#
loop_
_entity.id
_entity.type
_entity.pdbx_description
1 polymer ?
#
loop_
_entity_poly.entity_id
_entity_poly.type
_entity_poly.pdbx_seq_one_letter_code
_entity_poly.pdbx_strand_id
1 'polypeptide(L)'
;MMEQQTDIRWIQRYANFHKACRRLLEVTEADRFLEDLSELEVEGLVQRFEYTFELSWKVMQDLLIYKGYDFMLGPNGTLKMAFEDGLISNHDGWRRMAKSRNTLSHVYDEEEVLPIVRLIYSDYAPLLKQLDEDLEKLIHLQDYQQI
;
A
#
# COMPACT_ATOMS: atom_id res chain seq x y z
N MET A 1 3.95 -10.09 -26.82
CA MET A 1 3.06 -10.99 -26.08
C MET A 1 3.36 -11.03 -24.59
N MET A 2 4.63 -11.19 -24.19
CA MET A 2 5.00 -11.12 -22.76
C MET A 2 4.76 -9.75 -22.14
N GLU A 3 4.98 -8.68 -22.89
CA GLU A 3 4.75 -7.31 -22.41
C GLU A 3 3.29 -7.05 -22.09
N GLN A 4 2.36 -7.56 -22.90
CA GLN A 4 0.93 -7.39 -22.67
C GLN A 4 0.45 -8.12 -21.42
N GLN A 5 1.00 -9.30 -21.11
CA GLN A 5 0.65 -10.05 -19.90
C GLN A 5 1.15 -9.34 -18.65
N THR A 6 2.33 -8.73 -18.70
CA THR A 6 2.90 -7.98 -17.58
C THR A 6 2.12 -6.69 -17.34
N ASP A 7 1.72 -5.99 -18.42
CA ASP A 7 0.85 -4.82 -18.34
C ASP A 7 -0.46 -5.13 -17.64
N ILE A 8 -1.10 -6.22 -18.07
CA ILE A 8 -2.39 -6.65 -17.50
C ILE A 8 -2.21 -7.00 -16.02
N ARG A 9 -1.10 -7.65 -15.65
CA ARG A 9 -0.87 -8.08 -14.28
C ARG A 9 -0.81 -6.90 -13.31
N TRP A 10 0.00 -5.87 -13.60
CA TRP A 10 0.10 -4.76 -12.65
C TRP A 10 -1.18 -3.93 -12.61
N ILE A 11 -1.89 -3.80 -13.71
CA ILE A 11 -3.17 -3.09 -13.77
C ILE A 11 -4.24 -3.83 -12.98
N GLN A 12 -4.29 -5.17 -13.09
CA GLN A 12 -5.22 -5.97 -12.30
C GLN A 12 -4.92 -5.89 -10.81
N ARG A 13 -3.62 -5.91 -10.44
CA ARG A 13 -3.23 -5.73 -9.04
C ARG A 13 -3.58 -4.33 -8.55
N TYR A 14 -3.41 -3.33 -9.41
CA TYR A 14 -3.81 -1.97 -9.05
C TYR A 14 -5.30 -1.90 -8.72
N ALA A 15 -6.15 -2.52 -9.51
CA ALA A 15 -7.59 -2.52 -9.24
C ALA A 15 -7.90 -3.08 -7.85
N ASN A 16 -7.24 -4.16 -7.47
CA ASN A 16 -7.42 -4.76 -6.14
C ASN A 16 -6.84 -3.87 -5.04
N PHE A 17 -5.66 -3.29 -5.26
CA PHE A 17 -5.06 -2.35 -4.32
C PHE A 17 -5.95 -1.12 -4.13
N HIS A 18 -6.43 -0.54 -5.21
CA HIS A 18 -7.30 0.64 -5.17
C HIS A 18 -8.54 0.36 -4.31
N LYS A 19 -9.18 -0.78 -4.52
CA LYS A 19 -10.36 -1.18 -3.76
C LYS A 19 -10.04 -1.34 -2.27
N ALA A 20 -8.93 -1.99 -1.94
CA ALA A 20 -8.49 -2.16 -0.56
C ALA A 20 -8.16 -0.82 0.09
N CYS A 21 -7.46 0.04 -0.63
CA CYS A 21 -7.09 1.37 -0.16
C CYS A 21 -8.34 2.21 0.16
N ARG A 22 -9.34 2.19 -0.71
CA ARG A 22 -10.60 2.91 -0.48
C ARG A 22 -11.31 2.43 0.78
N ARG A 23 -11.32 1.13 1.03
CA ARG A 23 -11.91 0.57 2.25
C ARG A 23 -11.17 1.01 3.50
N LEU A 24 -9.83 1.07 3.44
CA LEU A 24 -9.05 1.56 4.56
C LEU A 24 -9.36 3.03 4.82
N LEU A 25 -9.39 3.86 3.77
CA LEU A 25 -9.65 5.28 3.88
C LEU A 25 -11.05 5.59 4.39
N GLU A 26 -12.03 4.72 4.14
CA GLU A 26 -13.37 4.88 4.73
C GLU A 26 -13.32 4.99 6.26
N VAL A 27 -12.38 4.28 6.89
CA VAL A 27 -12.22 4.32 8.34
C VAL A 27 -11.32 5.48 8.75
N THR A 28 -10.17 5.64 8.11
CA THR A 28 -9.17 6.64 8.54
C THR A 28 -9.59 8.08 8.24
N GLU A 29 -10.43 8.30 7.22
CA GLU A 29 -10.93 9.62 6.86
C GLU A 29 -12.33 9.89 7.42
N ALA A 30 -12.93 8.95 8.16
CA ALA A 30 -14.22 9.14 8.78
C ALA A 30 -14.12 10.19 9.90
N ASP A 31 -15.23 10.93 10.11
CA ASP A 31 -15.32 11.94 11.16
C ASP A 31 -15.58 11.26 12.51
N ARG A 32 -14.58 10.50 12.98
CA ARG A 32 -14.60 9.75 14.25
C ARG A 32 -13.21 9.77 14.85
N PHE A 33 -13.17 9.87 16.18
CA PHE A 33 -11.91 9.75 16.91
C PHE A 33 -11.50 8.29 17.02
N LEU A 34 -10.19 8.04 16.92
CA LEU A 34 -9.62 6.70 17.10
C LEU A 34 -10.07 6.08 18.43
N GLU A 35 -10.12 6.89 19.48
CA GLU A 35 -10.48 6.45 20.83
C GLU A 35 -11.93 5.96 20.94
N ASP A 36 -12.78 6.31 19.98
CA ASP A 36 -14.18 5.91 19.95
C ASP A 36 -14.41 4.60 19.18
N LEU A 37 -13.36 4.03 18.61
CA LEU A 37 -13.47 2.75 17.91
C LEU A 37 -13.62 1.60 18.90
N SER A 38 -14.55 0.68 18.63
CA SER A 38 -14.66 -0.55 19.41
C SER A 38 -13.46 -1.47 19.13
N GLU A 39 -13.26 -2.45 20.00
CA GLU A 39 -12.22 -3.46 19.80
C GLU A 39 -12.39 -4.16 18.45
N LEU A 40 -13.60 -4.51 18.07
CA LEU A 40 -13.87 -5.14 16.79
C LEU A 40 -13.54 -4.22 15.62
N GLU A 41 -13.83 -2.93 15.76
CA GLU A 41 -13.50 -1.95 14.73
C GLU A 41 -12.00 -1.78 14.58
N VAL A 42 -11.24 -1.80 15.68
CA VAL A 42 -9.77 -1.74 15.64
C VAL A 42 -9.22 -2.99 14.93
N GLU A 43 -9.72 -4.17 15.25
CA GLU A 43 -9.31 -5.40 14.58
C GLU A 43 -9.59 -5.35 13.08
N GLY A 44 -10.75 -4.84 12.69
CA GLY A 44 -11.11 -4.68 11.29
C GLY A 44 -10.21 -3.70 10.57
N LEU A 45 -9.86 -2.58 11.22
CA LEU A 45 -8.94 -1.59 10.67
C LEU A 45 -7.56 -2.19 10.44
N VAL A 46 -7.05 -2.94 11.42
CA VAL A 46 -5.75 -3.59 11.31
C VAL A 46 -5.73 -4.56 10.12
N GLN A 47 -6.78 -5.37 9.96
CA GLN A 47 -6.88 -6.29 8.82
C GLN A 47 -6.91 -5.56 7.49
N ARG A 48 -7.65 -4.46 7.39
CA ARG A 48 -7.69 -3.64 6.18
C ARG A 48 -6.33 -3.05 5.86
N PHE A 49 -5.62 -2.59 6.88
CA PHE A 49 -4.26 -2.07 6.72
C PHE A 49 -3.30 -3.15 6.22
N GLU A 50 -3.28 -4.31 6.87
CA GLU A 50 -2.38 -5.40 6.49
C GLU A 50 -2.62 -5.85 5.04
N TYR A 51 -3.87 -6.00 4.67
CA TYR A 51 -4.25 -6.39 3.32
C TYR A 51 -3.86 -5.33 2.29
N THR A 52 -4.11 -4.05 2.60
CA THR A 52 -3.78 -2.95 1.71
C THR A 52 -2.28 -2.82 1.51
N PHE A 53 -1.52 -2.92 2.60
CA PHE A 53 -0.05 -2.87 2.48
C PHE A 53 0.48 -4.02 1.63
N GLU A 54 -0.01 -5.23 1.84
CA GLU A 54 0.41 -6.40 1.06
C GLU A 54 0.19 -6.18 -0.43
N LEU A 55 -0.97 -5.67 -0.81
CA LEU A 55 -1.28 -5.36 -2.20
C LEU A 55 -0.43 -4.21 -2.73
N SER A 56 -0.09 -3.24 -1.88
CA SER A 56 0.68 -2.07 -2.31
C SER A 56 2.07 -2.44 -2.84
N TRP A 57 2.81 -3.26 -2.08
CA TRP A 57 4.15 -3.62 -2.56
C TRP A 57 4.09 -4.60 -3.73
N LYS A 58 3.06 -5.44 -3.81
CA LYS A 58 2.90 -6.36 -4.93
C LYS A 58 2.61 -5.63 -6.24
N VAL A 59 1.75 -4.61 -6.22
CA VAL A 59 1.50 -3.82 -7.43
C VAL A 59 2.75 -3.04 -7.84
N MET A 60 3.50 -2.50 -6.88
CA MET A 60 4.76 -1.83 -7.19
C MET A 60 5.77 -2.79 -7.80
N GLN A 61 5.89 -4.01 -7.25
CA GLN A 61 6.79 -5.02 -7.79
C GLN A 61 6.45 -5.34 -9.24
N ASP A 62 5.18 -5.59 -9.53
CA ASP A 62 4.75 -5.92 -10.89
C ASP A 62 5.02 -4.76 -11.85
N LEU A 63 4.76 -3.52 -11.42
CA LEU A 63 5.03 -2.34 -12.24
C LEU A 63 6.52 -2.17 -12.52
N LEU A 64 7.37 -2.36 -11.51
CA LEU A 64 8.82 -2.22 -11.68
C LEU A 64 9.40 -3.31 -12.59
N ILE A 65 8.87 -4.53 -12.49
CA ILE A 65 9.22 -5.61 -13.41
C ILE A 65 8.81 -5.22 -14.85
N TYR A 66 7.62 -4.69 -15.01
CA TYR A 66 7.13 -4.22 -16.31
C TYR A 66 8.04 -3.14 -16.90
N LYS A 67 8.57 -2.25 -16.05
CA LYS A 67 9.51 -1.21 -16.49
C LYS A 67 10.88 -1.77 -16.87
N GLY A 68 11.14 -3.04 -16.60
CA GLY A 68 12.39 -3.70 -16.99
C GLY A 68 13.49 -3.65 -15.95
N TYR A 69 13.19 -3.25 -14.73
CA TYR A 69 14.18 -3.22 -13.65
C TYR A 69 14.52 -4.62 -13.17
N ASP A 70 15.79 -4.83 -12.85
CA ASP A 70 16.28 -6.04 -12.19
C ASP A 70 16.60 -5.68 -10.74
N PHE A 71 15.88 -6.28 -9.81
CA PHE A 71 15.98 -5.94 -8.38
C PHE A 71 15.60 -7.15 -7.54
N MET A 72 15.93 -7.08 -6.24
CA MET A 72 15.54 -8.13 -5.31
C MET A 72 14.02 -8.10 -5.09
N LEU A 73 13.35 -9.21 -5.38
CA LEU A 73 11.91 -9.34 -5.22
C LEU A 73 11.53 -9.40 -3.73
N GLY A 74 10.26 -9.13 -3.45
CA GLY A 74 9.75 -9.07 -2.09
C GLY A 74 9.58 -7.63 -1.62
N PRO A 75 9.01 -7.42 -0.41
CA PRO A 75 8.67 -6.07 0.03
C PRO A 75 9.87 -5.14 0.17
N ASN A 76 10.95 -5.58 0.81
CA ASN A 76 12.09 -4.70 1.06
C ASN A 76 12.81 -4.29 -0.22
N GLY A 77 13.08 -5.25 -1.11
CA GLY A 77 13.72 -4.96 -2.39
C GLY A 77 12.85 -4.11 -3.29
N THR A 78 11.54 -4.36 -3.28
CA THR A 78 10.58 -3.57 -4.04
C THR A 78 10.52 -2.12 -3.56
N LEU A 79 10.47 -1.89 -2.26
CA LEU A 79 10.43 -0.53 -1.72
C LEU A 79 11.71 0.24 -2.05
N LYS A 80 12.86 -0.42 -1.97
CA LYS A 80 14.13 0.19 -2.36
C LYS A 80 14.12 0.60 -3.83
N MET A 81 13.72 -0.30 -4.70
CA MET A 81 13.66 -0.02 -6.14
C MET A 81 12.62 1.05 -6.46
N ALA A 82 11.47 1.00 -5.81
CA ALA A 82 10.43 2.01 -6.01
C ALA A 82 10.93 3.41 -5.64
N PHE A 83 11.70 3.52 -4.57
CA PHE A 83 12.32 4.79 -4.18
C PHE A 83 13.34 5.25 -5.22
N GLU A 84 14.19 4.34 -5.69
CA GLU A 84 15.20 4.66 -6.72
C GLU A 84 14.54 5.09 -8.04
N ASP A 85 13.41 4.50 -8.39
CA ASP A 85 12.64 4.86 -9.59
C ASP A 85 11.93 6.22 -9.44
N GLY A 86 11.71 6.67 -8.23
CA GLY A 86 10.91 7.86 -7.96
C GLY A 86 9.42 7.60 -7.83
N LEU A 87 9.00 6.33 -7.82
CA LEU A 87 7.60 5.96 -7.63
C LEU A 87 7.12 6.33 -6.23
N ILE A 88 7.98 6.16 -5.23
CA ILE A 88 7.72 6.62 -3.86
C ILE A 88 8.83 7.59 -3.45
N SER A 89 8.48 8.59 -2.64
CA SER A 89 9.44 9.61 -2.19
C SER A 89 9.84 9.44 -0.73
N ASN A 90 8.98 8.86 0.11
CA ASN A 90 9.24 8.70 1.54
C ASN A 90 9.64 7.26 1.84
N HIS A 91 10.89 6.89 1.52
CA HIS A 91 11.39 5.54 1.72
C HIS A 91 11.36 5.13 3.20
N ASP A 92 11.75 6.05 4.10
CA ASP A 92 11.74 5.76 5.54
C ASP A 92 10.34 5.48 6.06
N GLY A 93 9.35 6.24 5.61
CA GLY A 93 7.94 6.03 5.98
C GLY A 93 7.44 4.67 5.51
N TRP A 94 7.76 4.29 4.29
CA TRP A 94 7.38 2.99 3.74
C TRP A 94 8.08 1.83 4.46
N ARG A 95 9.35 1.98 4.80
CA ARG A 95 10.08 0.96 5.57
C ARG A 95 9.50 0.80 6.97
N ARG A 96 9.14 1.91 7.61
CA ARG A 96 8.48 1.88 8.91
C ARG A 96 7.14 1.17 8.83
N MET A 97 6.37 1.44 7.77
CA MET A 97 5.09 0.77 7.51
C MET A 97 5.28 -0.75 7.39
N ALA A 98 6.27 -1.19 6.62
CA ALA A 98 6.60 -2.61 6.46
C ALA A 98 6.96 -3.24 7.80
N LYS A 99 7.74 -2.55 8.63
CA LYS A 99 8.12 -3.03 9.95
C LYS A 99 6.90 -3.14 10.87
N SER A 100 6.03 -2.14 10.86
CA SER A 100 4.80 -2.17 11.67
C SER A 100 3.90 -3.34 11.25
N ARG A 101 3.78 -3.59 9.95
CA ARG A 101 3.01 -4.72 9.45
C ARG A 101 3.56 -6.04 9.96
N ASN A 102 4.89 -6.20 9.97
CA ASN A 102 5.52 -7.40 10.52
C ASN A 102 5.27 -7.54 12.03
N THR A 103 5.33 -6.45 12.75
CA THR A 103 5.03 -6.44 14.20
C THR A 103 3.62 -6.90 14.47
N LEU A 104 2.64 -6.43 13.68
CA LEU A 104 1.23 -6.79 13.86
C LEU A 104 0.98 -8.29 13.74
N SER A 105 1.80 -9.01 12.98
CA SER A 105 1.63 -10.47 12.85
C SER A 105 2.07 -11.25 14.08
N HIS A 106 2.74 -10.61 15.05
CA HIS A 106 3.27 -11.23 16.27
C HIS A 106 2.70 -10.63 17.55
N VAL A 107 1.81 -9.65 17.45
CA VAL A 107 1.29 -8.92 18.60
C VAL A 107 -0.15 -9.30 18.85
N TYR A 108 -0.45 -9.69 20.10
CA TYR A 108 -1.80 -10.05 20.53
C TYR A 108 -2.33 -9.10 21.60
N ASP A 109 -1.53 -8.12 22.05
CA ASP A 109 -1.87 -7.20 23.12
C ASP A 109 -2.33 -5.86 22.55
N GLU A 110 -3.51 -5.41 22.96
CA GLU A 110 -4.10 -4.15 22.51
C GLU A 110 -3.18 -2.95 22.75
N GLU A 111 -2.43 -2.96 23.87
CA GLU A 111 -1.51 -1.87 24.21
C GLU A 111 -0.40 -1.71 23.18
N GLU A 112 0.04 -2.81 22.55
CA GLU A 112 1.09 -2.77 21.52
C GLU A 112 0.52 -2.44 20.14
N VAL A 113 -0.77 -2.71 19.91
CA VAL A 113 -1.44 -2.46 18.64
C VAL A 113 -1.80 -0.98 18.49
N LEU A 114 -2.24 -0.33 19.56
CA LEU A 114 -2.71 1.07 19.49
C LEU A 114 -1.71 2.06 18.94
N PRO A 115 -0.41 2.03 19.30
CA PRO A 115 0.56 2.93 18.69
C PRO A 115 0.66 2.76 17.17
N ILE A 116 0.58 1.52 16.68
CA ILE A 116 0.60 1.24 15.25
C ILE A 116 -0.67 1.77 14.58
N VAL A 117 -1.83 1.60 15.23
CA VAL A 117 -3.10 2.12 14.71
C VAL A 117 -3.03 3.65 14.55
N ARG A 118 -2.42 4.34 15.50
CA ARG A 118 -2.21 5.79 15.39
C ARG A 118 -1.35 6.13 14.18
N LEU A 119 -0.30 5.35 13.93
CA LEU A 119 0.56 5.55 12.76
C LEU A 119 -0.21 5.27 11.46
N ILE A 120 -1.15 4.31 11.47
CA ILE A 120 -1.99 4.07 10.30
C ILE A 120 -2.75 5.34 9.92
N TYR A 121 -3.35 6.02 10.91
CA TYR A 121 -4.07 7.26 10.67
C TYR A 121 -3.17 8.41 10.23
N SER A 122 -2.05 8.61 10.94
CA SER A 122 -1.22 9.81 10.75
C SER A 122 -0.27 9.70 9.58
N ASP A 123 0.29 8.50 9.34
CA ASP A 123 1.41 8.33 8.40
C ASP A 123 1.11 7.34 7.28
N TYR A 124 0.58 6.16 7.61
CA TYR A 124 0.53 5.06 6.65
C TYR A 124 -0.62 5.18 5.65
N ALA A 125 -1.81 5.51 6.11
CA ALA A 125 -2.94 5.70 5.20
C ALA A 125 -2.67 6.83 4.20
N PRO A 126 -2.09 7.98 4.61
CA PRO A 126 -1.70 9.01 3.65
C PRO A 126 -0.69 8.54 2.61
N LEU A 127 0.30 7.71 3.00
CA LEU A 127 1.28 7.17 2.05
C LEU A 127 0.61 6.23 1.05
N LEU A 128 -0.28 5.38 1.52
CA LEU A 128 -1.02 4.46 0.65
C LEU A 128 -1.93 5.21 -0.31
N LYS A 129 -2.60 6.26 0.18
CA LYS A 129 -3.43 7.13 -0.64
C LYS A 129 -2.63 7.81 -1.74
N GLN A 130 -1.44 8.30 -1.42
CA GLN A 130 -0.57 8.94 -2.40
C GLN A 130 -0.15 7.95 -3.49
N LEU A 131 0.22 6.74 -3.09
CA LEU A 131 0.55 5.69 -4.06
C LEU A 131 -0.63 5.39 -4.98
N ASP A 132 -1.83 5.26 -4.42
CA ASP A 132 -3.04 5.00 -5.20
C ASP A 132 -3.25 6.09 -6.26
N GLU A 133 -3.13 7.35 -5.87
CA GLU A 133 -3.28 8.48 -6.80
C GLU A 133 -2.21 8.47 -7.88
N ASP A 134 -0.97 8.18 -7.52
CA ASP A 134 0.14 8.14 -8.47
C ASP A 134 -0.01 7.01 -9.48
N LEU A 135 -0.44 5.83 -9.02
CA LEU A 135 -0.68 4.69 -9.91
C LEU A 135 -1.86 4.95 -10.85
N GLU A 136 -2.91 5.58 -10.35
CA GLU A 136 -4.05 5.95 -11.18
C GLU A 136 -3.64 6.87 -12.33
N LYS A 137 -2.78 7.84 -12.05
CA LYS A 137 -2.25 8.73 -13.09
C LYS A 137 -1.46 7.97 -14.15
N LEU A 138 -0.67 6.99 -13.73
CA LEU A 138 0.09 6.17 -14.68
C LEU A 138 -0.82 5.35 -15.60
N ILE A 139 -1.92 4.84 -15.08
CA ILE A 139 -2.89 4.09 -15.87
C ILE A 139 -3.54 5.01 -16.92
N HIS A 140 -3.93 6.20 -16.54
CA HIS A 140 -4.52 7.17 -17.47
C HIS A 140 -3.53 7.57 -18.57
N LEU A 141 -2.25 7.73 -18.24
CA LEU A 141 -1.22 8.03 -19.22
C LEU A 141 -1.06 6.87 -20.21
N GLN A 142 -1.11 5.62 -19.74
CA GLN A 142 -1.05 4.45 -20.61
C GLN A 142 -2.24 4.36 -21.55
N ASP A 143 -3.45 4.59 -21.04
CA ASP A 143 -4.66 4.59 -21.85
C ASP A 143 -4.57 5.68 -22.93
N TYR A 144 -4.04 6.85 -22.58
CA TYR A 144 -3.86 7.94 -23.51
C TYR A 144 -2.82 7.59 -24.59
N GLN A 145 -1.77 6.87 -24.26
CA GLN A 145 -0.74 6.48 -25.21
C GLN A 145 -1.19 5.37 -26.15
N GLN A 146 -2.21 4.61 -25.80
CA GLN A 146 -2.77 3.55 -26.65
C GLN A 146 -3.75 4.07 -27.70
N ILE A 147 -4.14 5.30 -27.60
CA ILE A 147 -5.00 5.97 -28.59
C ILE A 147 -4.16 6.62 -29.68
#